data_6d2574956f92c340130cdf34bab440d2
#
_entry.id   6d2574956f92c340130cdf34bab440d2
#
_cell.length_a   1.000
_cell.length_b   1.000
_cell.length_c   1.000
_cell.angle_alpha   90.00
_cell.angle_beta   90.00
_cell.angle_gamma   90.00
#
_symmetry.space_group_name_H-M   'P 1'
#
loop_
_entity.id
_entity.type
_entity.pdbx_description
1 polymer ?
#
loop_
_entity_poly.entity_id
_entity_poly.type
_entity_poly.pdbx_seq_one_letter_code
_entity_poly.pdbx_strand_id
1 'polypeptide(L)'
;LLLGAYWAVGSNLTIKPCQEVTDGAGFALAHQQMFGVAFFYWLAGKLFGNEGKKKDKKVKKIEDLELPGFLSIFNDNMVSASVLMLVFFGAILCVLGKDYLIAGGFMKEGQSMLFYVIQTCLYFAVYLAILQMGVRTFVAELTMSFQGIASKLLPGSVPGVDCAVIFGFGASNAVTLGFVSGFIGQILAIIVLIALKSPVLIICGFVPVFFDNATIGVFANEKGGLKAVLVLPFISGLCQVFGSALIAGWVGMAAYGGYLGMWDWAVVWPVFTVVMKYLSYIGVTLIFIGLLAIPQIQYYKDKKGYFLMTEDYEAYKELKANKAN
;
A
#
# COMPACT_ATOMS: atom_id res chain seq x y z
N LEU A 1 3.74 -4.52 -24.80
CA LEU A 1 4.62 -5.56 -24.25
C LEU A 1 5.27 -5.12 -22.93
N LEU A 2 5.93 -3.97 -22.86
CA LEU A 2 6.62 -3.50 -21.65
C LEU A 2 5.67 -3.35 -20.45
N LEU A 3 4.51 -2.70 -20.64
CA LEU A 3 3.48 -2.58 -19.60
C LEU A 3 2.94 -3.93 -19.14
N GLY A 4 2.74 -4.87 -20.06
CA GLY A 4 2.31 -6.23 -19.73
C GLY A 4 3.36 -6.98 -18.89
N ALA A 5 4.64 -6.87 -19.24
CA ALA A 5 5.73 -7.45 -18.44
C ALA A 5 5.84 -6.79 -17.06
N TYR A 6 5.75 -5.46 -17.00
CA TYR A 6 5.73 -4.72 -15.73
C TYR A 6 4.60 -5.21 -14.82
N TRP A 7 3.38 -5.35 -15.38
CA TRP A 7 2.20 -5.77 -14.61
C TRP A 7 2.33 -7.21 -14.10
N ALA A 8 2.72 -8.13 -14.98
CA ALA A 8 2.90 -9.53 -14.64
C ALA A 8 3.98 -9.73 -13.58
N VAL A 9 5.15 -9.10 -13.76
CA VAL A 9 6.26 -9.21 -12.82
C VAL A 9 5.96 -8.50 -11.51
N GLY A 10 5.35 -7.31 -11.56
CA GLY A 10 4.94 -6.57 -10.38
C GLY A 10 3.95 -7.37 -9.53
N SER A 11 2.89 -7.92 -10.13
CA SER A 11 1.95 -8.81 -9.43
C SER A 11 2.67 -10.03 -8.83
N ASN A 12 3.55 -10.66 -9.58
CA ASN A 12 4.32 -11.80 -9.07
C ASN A 12 5.16 -11.43 -7.82
N LEU A 13 5.73 -10.23 -7.77
CA LEU A 13 6.47 -9.75 -6.59
C LEU A 13 5.59 -9.63 -5.34
N THR A 14 4.30 -9.40 -5.50
CA THR A 14 3.36 -9.24 -4.38
C THR A 14 2.76 -10.56 -3.90
N ILE A 15 2.98 -11.69 -4.59
CA ILE A 15 2.46 -13.01 -4.19
C ILE A 15 2.85 -13.32 -2.74
N LYS A 16 4.15 -13.36 -2.45
CA LYS A 16 4.63 -13.69 -1.11
C LYS A 16 4.09 -12.76 -0.02
N PRO A 17 4.17 -11.41 -0.16
CA PRO A 17 3.53 -10.50 0.77
C PRO A 17 2.05 -10.79 1.01
N CYS A 18 1.28 -11.03 -0.06
CA CYS A 18 -0.15 -11.31 0.04
C CYS A 18 -0.42 -12.62 0.77
N GLN A 19 0.27 -13.71 0.43
CA GLN A 19 0.07 -15.00 1.10
C GLN A 19 0.36 -14.89 2.61
N GLU A 20 1.41 -14.18 3.01
CA GLU A 20 1.75 -14.03 4.42
C GLU A 20 0.74 -13.18 5.20
N VAL A 21 0.21 -12.08 4.62
CA VAL A 21 -0.81 -11.24 5.27
C VAL A 21 -2.17 -11.93 5.35
N THR A 22 -2.49 -12.74 4.35
CA THR A 22 -3.83 -13.33 4.20
C THR A 22 -3.92 -14.78 4.66
N ASP A 23 -2.82 -15.33 5.13
CA ASP A 23 -2.68 -16.75 5.50
C ASP A 23 -3.10 -17.70 4.37
N GLY A 24 -2.66 -17.38 3.14
CA GLY A 24 -2.83 -18.25 2.00
C GLY A 24 -4.10 -18.04 1.17
N ALA A 25 -4.65 -16.83 1.10
CA ALA A 25 -5.88 -16.58 0.33
C ALA A 25 -5.74 -16.75 -1.20
N GLY A 26 -4.55 -17.01 -1.73
CA GLY A 26 -4.35 -17.43 -3.13
C GLY A 26 -4.46 -16.33 -4.17
N PHE A 27 -4.15 -15.06 -3.83
CA PHE A 27 -4.12 -13.95 -4.77
C PHE A 27 -2.82 -13.11 -4.67
N ALA A 28 -2.62 -12.26 -5.67
CA ALA A 28 -1.58 -11.24 -5.71
C ALA A 28 -2.20 -9.86 -5.92
N LEU A 29 -1.47 -8.78 -5.65
CA LEU A 29 -1.92 -7.44 -6.03
C LEU A 29 -1.57 -7.13 -7.49
N ALA A 30 -2.52 -6.47 -8.17
CA ALA A 30 -2.36 -5.92 -9.51
C ALA A 30 -2.74 -4.42 -9.46
N HIS A 31 -1.86 -3.62 -8.88
CA HIS A 31 -2.06 -2.19 -8.64
C HIS A 31 -0.75 -1.43 -8.92
N GLN A 32 -0.83 -0.12 -9.20
CA GLN A 32 0.34 0.68 -9.60
C GLN A 32 1.27 1.05 -8.43
N GLN A 33 1.43 0.14 -7.49
CA GLN A 33 2.37 0.17 -6.38
C GLN A 33 2.97 -1.22 -6.07
N MET A 34 2.95 -2.13 -7.03
CA MET A 34 3.38 -3.52 -6.81
C MET A 34 4.85 -3.61 -6.39
N PHE A 35 5.71 -2.83 -7.05
CA PHE A 35 7.12 -2.73 -6.67
C PHE A 35 7.29 -2.03 -5.33
N GLY A 36 6.49 -1.00 -5.05
CA GLY A 36 6.45 -0.32 -3.75
C GLY A 36 6.09 -1.28 -2.63
N VAL A 37 5.03 -2.06 -2.78
CA VAL A 37 4.63 -3.08 -1.81
C VAL A 37 5.75 -4.08 -1.54
N ALA A 38 6.34 -4.65 -2.59
CA ALA A 38 7.43 -5.60 -2.45
C ALA A 38 8.65 -4.98 -1.74
N PHE A 39 8.99 -3.75 -2.11
CA PHE A 39 10.11 -3.01 -1.51
C PHE A 39 9.87 -2.71 -0.03
N PHE A 40 8.72 -2.12 0.32
CA PHE A 40 8.43 -1.75 1.71
C PHE A 40 8.19 -2.96 2.61
N TYR A 41 7.61 -4.04 2.09
CA TYR A 41 7.51 -5.30 2.81
C TYR A 41 8.90 -5.88 3.15
N TRP A 42 9.82 -5.92 2.17
CA TRP A 42 11.20 -6.34 2.40
C TRP A 42 11.92 -5.40 3.39
N LEU A 43 11.77 -4.08 3.23
CA LEU A 43 12.40 -3.08 4.08
C LEU A 43 11.87 -3.15 5.52
N ALA A 44 10.58 -3.40 5.70
CA ALA A 44 9.98 -3.62 7.02
C ALA A 44 10.64 -4.80 7.75
N GLY A 45 10.80 -5.93 7.08
CA GLY A 45 11.49 -7.09 7.64
C GLY A 45 12.94 -6.80 8.00
N LYS A 46 13.66 -6.11 7.13
CA LYS A 46 15.08 -5.81 7.30
C LYS A 46 15.35 -4.77 8.40
N LEU A 47 14.56 -3.70 8.50
CA LEU A 47 14.83 -2.61 9.44
C LEU A 47 14.12 -2.80 10.78
N PHE A 48 12.92 -3.32 10.78
CA PHE A 48 12.04 -3.40 11.95
C PHE A 48 11.74 -4.84 12.38
N GLY A 49 11.95 -5.80 11.48
CA GLY A 49 11.76 -7.23 11.73
C GLY A 49 12.87 -7.83 12.59
N ASN A 50 12.67 -9.09 12.94
CA ASN A 50 13.65 -9.89 13.67
C ASN A 50 14.51 -10.77 12.74
N GLU A 51 14.48 -10.52 11.43
CA GLU A 51 15.30 -11.27 10.48
C GLU A 51 16.79 -11.09 10.83
N GLY A 52 17.42 -12.16 11.30
CA GLY A 52 18.84 -12.17 11.71
C GLY A 52 19.12 -11.82 13.18
N LYS A 53 18.11 -11.55 14.01
CA LYS A 53 18.24 -11.40 15.46
C LYS A 53 17.82 -12.70 16.16
N LYS A 54 18.42 -12.97 17.37
CA LYS A 54 18.09 -14.16 18.16
C LYS A 54 16.59 -14.45 18.19
N LYS A 55 16.23 -15.71 17.93
CA LYS A 55 14.90 -16.28 17.62
C LYS A 55 13.72 -15.93 18.57
N ASP A 56 13.94 -15.24 19.69
CA ASP A 56 12.96 -15.20 20.80
C ASP A 56 12.05 -13.97 20.86
N LYS A 57 12.16 -13.02 19.92
CA LYS A 57 11.23 -11.86 19.93
C LYS A 57 10.40 -11.81 18.65
N LYS A 58 9.18 -12.36 18.74
CA LYS A 58 8.13 -12.12 17.73
C LYS A 58 7.94 -10.60 17.57
N VAL A 59 7.85 -10.13 16.33
CA VAL A 59 7.50 -8.72 16.06
C VAL A 59 6.11 -8.47 16.62
N LYS A 60 5.97 -7.48 17.50
CA LYS A 60 4.66 -7.05 17.98
C LYS A 60 3.94 -6.29 16.86
N LYS A 61 2.92 -6.90 16.30
CA LYS A 61 2.02 -6.24 15.36
C LYS A 61 1.12 -5.24 16.11
N ILE A 62 0.41 -4.39 15.39
CA ILE A 62 -0.52 -3.43 16.00
C ILE A 62 -1.60 -4.15 16.81
N GLU A 63 -2.06 -5.29 16.32
CA GLU A 63 -3.07 -6.14 16.98
C GLU A 63 -2.58 -6.76 18.29
N ASP A 64 -1.28 -6.94 18.45
CA ASP A 64 -0.65 -7.51 19.64
C ASP A 64 -0.35 -6.45 20.72
N LEU A 65 -0.74 -5.18 20.51
CA LEU A 65 -0.51 -4.12 21.49
C LEU A 65 -1.50 -4.23 22.64
N GLU A 66 -1.00 -4.58 23.81
CA GLU A 66 -1.77 -4.55 25.05
C GLU A 66 -1.91 -3.10 25.52
N LEU A 67 -3.12 -2.57 25.42
CA LEU A 67 -3.45 -1.23 25.94
C LEU A 67 -3.85 -1.31 27.43
N PRO A 68 -3.48 -0.31 28.24
CA PRO A 68 -3.98 -0.20 29.62
C PRO A 68 -5.50 -0.28 29.65
N GLY A 69 -6.07 -0.82 30.74
CA GLY A 69 -7.50 -1.13 30.84
C GLY A 69 -8.44 0.04 30.50
N PHE A 70 -8.06 1.28 30.82
CA PHE A 70 -8.84 2.46 30.46
C PHE A 70 -8.80 2.82 28.96
N LEU A 71 -7.84 2.26 28.22
CA LEU A 71 -7.72 2.41 26.76
C LEU A 71 -8.17 1.15 26.00
N SER A 72 -8.72 0.15 26.71
CA SER A 72 -9.14 -1.11 26.08
C SER A 72 -10.19 -0.94 24.98
N ILE A 73 -10.98 0.15 25.02
CA ILE A 73 -11.93 0.50 23.95
C ILE A 73 -11.24 0.72 22.60
N PHE A 74 -9.97 1.09 22.59
CA PHE A 74 -9.17 1.24 21.36
C PHE A 74 -8.67 -0.08 20.79
N ASN A 75 -8.93 -1.21 21.45
CA ASN A 75 -8.73 -2.53 20.85
C ASN A 75 -9.79 -2.81 19.76
N ASP A 76 -10.95 -2.11 19.82
CA ASP A 76 -11.90 -2.13 18.72
C ASP A 76 -11.36 -1.29 17.55
N ASN A 77 -11.20 -1.93 16.40
CA ASN A 77 -10.63 -1.30 15.20
C ASN A 77 -11.46 -0.12 14.70
N MET A 78 -12.78 -0.19 14.80
CA MET A 78 -13.69 0.86 14.34
C MET A 78 -13.61 2.09 15.23
N VAL A 79 -13.56 1.88 16.57
CA VAL A 79 -13.40 2.96 17.55
C VAL A 79 -12.03 3.62 17.37
N SER A 80 -10.98 2.83 17.28
CA SER A 80 -9.61 3.33 17.10
C SER A 80 -9.46 4.15 15.81
N ALA A 81 -9.96 3.65 14.69
CA ALA A 81 -9.96 4.37 13.42
C ALA A 81 -10.79 5.67 13.50
N SER A 82 -11.95 5.65 14.15
CA SER A 82 -12.80 6.82 14.36
C SER A 82 -12.09 7.92 15.14
N VAL A 83 -11.46 7.55 16.26
CA VAL A 83 -10.74 8.52 17.11
C VAL A 83 -9.51 9.07 16.40
N LEU A 84 -8.75 8.22 15.72
CA LEU A 84 -7.59 8.66 14.96
C LEU A 84 -7.99 9.67 13.88
N MET A 85 -9.05 9.37 13.13
CA MET A 85 -9.57 10.27 12.10
C MET A 85 -10.14 11.56 12.70
N LEU A 86 -10.79 11.49 13.88
CA LEU A 86 -11.31 12.68 14.55
C LEU A 86 -10.16 13.61 14.97
N VAL A 87 -9.09 13.07 15.53
CA VAL A 87 -7.93 13.87 15.97
C VAL A 87 -7.22 14.45 14.76
N PHE A 88 -6.92 13.65 13.76
CA PHE A 88 -6.09 14.07 12.62
C PHE A 88 -6.89 14.85 11.57
N PHE A 89 -7.93 14.24 11.01
CA PHE A 89 -8.72 14.86 9.95
C PHE A 89 -9.66 15.94 10.50
N GLY A 90 -10.15 15.74 11.72
CA GLY A 90 -10.91 16.77 12.44
C GLY A 90 -10.10 18.03 12.66
N ALA A 91 -8.81 17.93 13.02
CA ALA A 91 -7.94 19.09 13.12
C ALA A 91 -7.80 19.84 11.78
N ILE A 92 -7.65 19.10 10.67
CA ILE A 92 -7.58 19.70 9.33
C ILE A 92 -8.88 20.45 9.00
N LEU A 93 -10.04 19.85 9.23
CA LEU A 93 -11.32 20.49 8.98
C LEU A 93 -11.50 21.75 9.83
N CYS A 94 -11.05 21.74 11.09
CA CYS A 94 -11.07 22.91 11.95
C CYS A 94 -10.15 24.03 11.44
N VAL A 95 -8.97 23.71 10.93
CA VAL A 95 -8.04 24.68 10.33
C VAL A 95 -8.60 25.29 9.05
N LEU A 96 -9.25 24.49 8.19
CA LEU A 96 -9.91 25.00 6.98
C LEU A 96 -11.04 25.98 7.30
N GLY A 97 -11.76 25.75 8.40
CA GLY A 97 -12.80 26.64 8.89
C GLY A 97 -14.13 26.51 8.15
N LYS A 98 -15.19 26.97 8.84
CA LYS A 98 -16.58 26.84 8.37
C LYS A 98 -16.83 27.53 7.02
N ASP A 99 -16.32 28.73 6.85
CA ASP A 99 -16.58 29.52 5.64
C ASP A 99 -15.97 28.90 4.40
N TYR A 100 -14.76 28.35 4.52
CA TYR A 100 -14.11 27.60 3.44
C TYR A 100 -14.89 26.35 3.06
N LEU A 101 -15.37 25.60 4.06
CA LEU A 101 -16.13 24.36 3.81
C LEU A 101 -17.48 24.64 3.17
N ILE A 102 -18.15 25.74 3.51
CA ILE A 102 -19.41 26.16 2.87
C ILE A 102 -19.14 26.65 1.44
N ALA A 103 -18.15 27.48 1.24
CA ALA A 103 -17.77 28.00 -0.08
C ALA A 103 -17.36 26.89 -1.05
N GLY A 104 -16.71 25.83 -0.55
CA GLY A 104 -16.34 24.63 -1.30
C GLY A 104 -17.50 23.64 -1.52
N GLY A 105 -18.69 23.90 -0.97
CA GLY A 105 -19.85 23.00 -1.09
C GLY A 105 -19.75 21.71 -0.25
N PHE A 106 -18.78 21.64 0.66
CA PHE A 106 -18.59 20.47 1.55
C PHE A 106 -19.55 20.49 2.73
N MET A 107 -19.94 21.66 3.18
CA MET A 107 -20.81 21.88 4.33
C MET A 107 -21.98 22.78 3.94
N LYS A 108 -23.16 22.49 4.49
CA LYS A 108 -24.38 23.30 4.23
C LYS A 108 -24.41 24.54 5.13
N GLU A 109 -25.01 25.62 4.63
CA GLU A 109 -25.33 26.78 5.46
C GLU A 109 -26.24 26.38 6.63
N GLY A 110 -25.98 26.93 7.81
CA GLY A 110 -26.72 26.59 9.03
C GLY A 110 -26.30 25.31 9.74
N GLN A 111 -25.47 24.45 9.13
CA GLN A 111 -24.98 23.24 9.76
C GLN A 111 -23.96 23.57 10.88
N SER A 112 -24.01 22.80 11.97
CA SER A 112 -23.02 22.94 13.05
C SER A 112 -21.68 22.35 12.62
N MET A 113 -20.61 23.15 12.77
CA MET A 113 -19.23 22.71 12.47
C MET A 113 -18.82 21.49 13.30
N LEU A 114 -19.17 21.46 14.58
CA LEU A 114 -18.86 20.34 15.46
C LEU A 114 -19.49 19.03 14.96
N PHE A 115 -20.80 19.06 14.67
CA PHE A 115 -21.48 17.87 14.16
C PHE A 115 -20.97 17.45 12.79
N TYR A 116 -20.65 18.39 11.91
CA TYR A 116 -20.07 18.10 10.61
C TYR A 116 -18.73 17.36 10.73
N VAL A 117 -17.81 17.86 11.58
CA VAL A 117 -16.50 17.24 11.83
C VAL A 117 -16.66 15.83 12.39
N ILE A 118 -17.47 15.67 13.44
CA ILE A 118 -17.71 14.35 14.05
C ILE A 118 -18.28 13.38 13.03
N GLN A 119 -19.32 13.77 12.31
CA GLN A 119 -19.99 12.93 11.32
C GLN A 119 -19.03 12.50 10.21
N THR A 120 -18.27 13.44 9.64
CA THR A 120 -17.33 13.16 8.54
C THR A 120 -16.24 12.18 8.98
N CYS A 121 -15.69 12.36 10.18
CA CYS A 121 -14.65 11.48 10.70
C CYS A 121 -15.17 10.07 11.04
N LEU A 122 -16.39 9.98 11.60
CA LEU A 122 -17.03 8.70 11.90
C LEU A 122 -17.40 7.93 10.62
N TYR A 123 -17.84 8.62 9.57
CA TYR A 123 -18.14 7.98 8.29
C TYR A 123 -16.94 7.25 7.70
N PHE A 124 -15.72 7.76 7.87
CA PHE A 124 -14.53 7.07 7.42
C PHE A 124 -14.42 5.67 8.03
N ALA A 125 -14.57 5.55 9.35
CA ALA A 125 -14.46 4.26 10.04
C ALA A 125 -15.59 3.30 9.64
N VAL A 126 -16.82 3.81 9.48
CA VAL A 126 -17.96 3.03 9.01
C VAL A 126 -17.73 2.52 7.59
N TYR A 127 -17.31 3.39 6.67
CA TYR A 127 -17.04 2.99 5.29
C TYR A 127 -15.86 2.02 5.18
N LEU A 128 -14.82 2.19 6.01
CA LEU A 128 -13.72 1.24 6.07
C LEU A 128 -14.19 -0.14 6.56
N ALA A 129 -15.05 -0.20 7.57
CA ALA A 129 -15.62 -1.45 8.06
C ALA A 129 -16.50 -2.13 6.99
N ILE A 130 -17.34 -1.38 6.30
CA ILE A 130 -18.17 -1.88 5.18
C ILE A 130 -17.26 -2.40 4.05
N LEU A 131 -16.23 -1.64 3.69
CA LEU A 131 -15.25 -2.05 2.68
C LEU A 131 -14.60 -3.39 3.06
N GLN A 132 -14.12 -3.54 4.29
CA GLN A 132 -13.47 -4.77 4.77
C GLN A 132 -14.42 -5.98 4.72
N MET A 133 -15.66 -5.80 5.12
CA MET A 133 -16.67 -6.87 5.05
C MET A 133 -16.98 -7.26 3.60
N GLY A 134 -17.21 -6.28 2.74
CA GLY A 134 -17.51 -6.49 1.32
C GLY A 134 -16.36 -7.18 0.59
N VAL A 135 -15.14 -6.74 0.86
CA VAL A 135 -13.93 -7.33 0.28
C VAL A 135 -13.76 -8.80 0.66
N ARG A 136 -13.94 -9.16 1.92
CA ARG A 136 -13.82 -10.57 2.35
C ARG A 136 -14.79 -11.48 1.61
N THR A 137 -16.03 -11.06 1.45
CA THR A 137 -17.05 -11.81 0.70
C THR A 137 -16.67 -11.91 -0.78
N PHE A 138 -16.31 -10.78 -1.39
CA PHE A 138 -15.91 -10.72 -2.79
C PHE A 138 -14.70 -11.61 -3.11
N VAL A 139 -13.67 -11.60 -2.26
CA VAL A 139 -12.46 -12.40 -2.46
C VAL A 139 -12.75 -13.89 -2.38
N ALA A 140 -13.63 -14.32 -1.48
CA ALA A 140 -14.01 -15.73 -1.39
C ALA A 140 -14.63 -16.23 -2.70
N GLU A 141 -15.60 -15.49 -3.25
CA GLU A 141 -16.25 -15.82 -4.52
C GLU A 141 -15.28 -15.72 -5.72
N LEU A 142 -14.44 -14.66 -5.75
CA LEU A 142 -13.46 -14.45 -6.80
C LEU A 142 -12.43 -15.59 -6.84
N THR A 143 -11.91 -15.99 -5.68
CA THR A 143 -10.92 -17.07 -5.58
C THR A 143 -11.49 -18.39 -6.09
N MET A 144 -12.73 -18.75 -5.72
CA MET A 144 -13.39 -19.94 -6.25
C MET A 144 -13.56 -19.89 -7.78
N SER A 145 -13.98 -18.74 -8.31
CA SER A 145 -14.13 -18.55 -9.75
C SER A 145 -12.80 -18.67 -10.50
N PHE A 146 -11.74 -18.04 -9.97
CA PHE A 146 -10.41 -18.14 -10.57
C PHE A 146 -9.80 -19.53 -10.47
N GLN A 147 -10.02 -20.25 -9.39
CA GLN A 147 -9.59 -21.66 -9.29
C GLN A 147 -10.24 -22.52 -10.38
N GLY A 148 -11.52 -22.30 -10.67
CA GLY A 148 -12.22 -22.96 -11.75
C GLY A 148 -11.62 -22.65 -13.14
N ILE A 149 -11.23 -21.40 -13.38
CA ILE A 149 -10.58 -20.97 -14.63
C ILE A 149 -9.14 -21.51 -14.70
N ALA A 150 -8.37 -21.33 -13.63
CA ALA A 150 -6.97 -21.74 -13.55
C ALA A 150 -6.81 -23.25 -13.80
N SER A 151 -7.66 -24.08 -13.18
CA SER A 151 -7.59 -25.53 -13.34
C SER A 151 -7.79 -26.01 -14.78
N LYS A 152 -8.56 -25.26 -15.58
CA LYS A 152 -8.92 -25.67 -16.96
C LYS A 152 -8.14 -24.95 -18.04
N LEU A 153 -7.86 -23.64 -17.88
CA LEU A 153 -7.32 -22.79 -18.93
C LEU A 153 -5.88 -22.32 -18.65
N LEU A 154 -5.54 -22.05 -17.40
CA LEU A 154 -4.25 -21.46 -17.00
C LEU A 154 -3.74 -22.11 -15.72
N PRO A 155 -3.31 -23.38 -15.76
CA PRO A 155 -2.82 -24.07 -14.57
C PRO A 155 -1.68 -23.31 -13.87
N GLY A 156 -1.76 -23.16 -12.54
CA GLY A 156 -0.77 -22.45 -11.73
C GLY A 156 -0.86 -20.92 -11.78
N SER A 157 -1.86 -20.35 -12.45
CA SER A 157 -2.06 -18.89 -12.43
C SER A 157 -2.62 -18.41 -11.07
N VAL A 158 -2.17 -17.21 -10.67
CA VAL A 158 -2.62 -16.53 -9.46
C VAL A 158 -3.40 -15.28 -9.87
N PRO A 159 -4.65 -15.09 -9.37
CA PRO A 159 -5.41 -13.90 -9.70
C PRO A 159 -4.74 -12.65 -9.14
N GLY A 160 -4.62 -11.62 -10.00
CA GLY A 160 -4.23 -10.29 -9.58
C GLY A 160 -5.47 -9.48 -9.21
N VAL A 161 -5.49 -8.93 -8.01
CA VAL A 161 -6.63 -8.14 -7.48
C VAL A 161 -6.19 -6.73 -7.09
N ASP A 162 -7.16 -5.84 -6.92
CA ASP A 162 -6.90 -4.47 -6.46
C ASP A 162 -6.36 -4.44 -5.02
N CYS A 163 -5.58 -3.41 -4.71
CA CYS A 163 -4.97 -3.25 -3.39
C CYS A 163 -6.00 -3.10 -2.26
N ALA A 164 -7.22 -2.60 -2.53
CA ALA A 164 -8.28 -2.52 -1.54
C ALA A 164 -8.64 -3.87 -0.92
N VAL A 165 -8.40 -4.97 -1.64
CA VAL A 165 -8.63 -6.34 -1.17
C VAL A 165 -7.83 -6.65 0.09
N ILE A 166 -6.59 -6.16 0.19
CA ILE A 166 -5.75 -6.43 1.35
C ILE A 166 -6.29 -5.82 2.65
N PHE A 167 -7.11 -4.77 2.56
CA PHE A 167 -7.73 -4.14 3.74
C PHE A 167 -8.71 -5.07 4.45
N GLY A 168 -9.29 -6.05 3.74
CA GLY A 168 -10.15 -7.08 4.33
C GLY A 168 -9.38 -8.04 5.25
N PHE A 169 -8.08 -8.15 5.10
CA PHE A 169 -7.22 -9.06 5.84
C PHE A 169 -6.31 -8.34 6.85
N GLY A 170 -5.96 -7.07 6.56
CA GLY A 170 -5.13 -6.27 7.44
C GLY A 170 -5.88 -5.71 8.65
N ALA A 171 -5.15 -5.37 9.71
CA ALA A 171 -5.70 -4.63 10.84
C ALA A 171 -6.17 -3.24 10.41
N SER A 172 -7.39 -2.84 10.78
CA SER A 172 -7.95 -1.52 10.44
C SER A 172 -7.05 -0.37 10.92
N ASN A 173 -6.41 -0.55 12.09
CA ASN A 173 -5.47 0.42 12.63
C ASN A 173 -4.20 0.55 11.77
N ALA A 174 -3.71 -0.55 11.17
CA ALA A 174 -2.59 -0.49 10.24
C ALA A 174 -2.95 0.24 8.94
N VAL A 175 -4.17 0.04 8.43
CA VAL A 175 -4.73 0.77 7.29
C VAL A 175 -4.78 2.27 7.59
N THR A 176 -5.41 2.65 8.72
CA THR A 176 -5.62 4.05 9.09
C THR A 176 -4.30 4.77 9.41
N LEU A 177 -3.42 4.15 10.21
CA LEU A 177 -2.13 4.74 10.55
C LEU A 177 -1.20 4.82 9.33
N GLY A 178 -1.23 3.84 8.45
CA GLY A 178 -0.48 3.86 7.19
C GLY A 178 -0.92 5.04 6.31
N PHE A 179 -2.23 5.21 6.13
CA PHE A 179 -2.79 6.36 5.43
C PHE A 179 -2.35 7.69 6.04
N VAL A 180 -2.57 7.90 7.36
CA VAL A 180 -2.25 9.15 8.04
C VAL A 180 -0.75 9.46 7.97
N SER A 181 0.09 8.46 8.21
CA SER A 181 1.54 8.61 8.16
C SER A 181 2.02 9.01 6.76
N GLY A 182 1.52 8.34 5.71
CA GLY A 182 1.84 8.68 4.33
C GLY A 182 1.34 10.07 3.94
N PHE A 183 0.16 10.45 4.39
CA PHE A 183 -0.40 11.79 4.14
C PHE A 183 0.45 12.89 4.79
N ILE A 184 0.94 12.70 6.01
CA ILE A 184 1.88 13.62 6.66
C ILE A 184 3.16 13.74 5.83
N GLY A 185 3.70 12.63 5.32
CA GLY A 185 4.85 12.62 4.42
C GLY A 185 4.61 13.44 3.14
N GLN A 186 3.44 13.29 2.53
CA GLN A 186 3.07 14.07 1.35
C GLN A 186 2.94 15.57 1.64
N ILE A 187 2.28 15.95 2.75
CA ILE A 187 2.19 17.35 3.17
C ILE A 187 3.58 17.95 3.34
N LEU A 188 4.48 17.25 4.03
CA LEU A 188 5.84 17.73 4.23
C LEU A 188 6.58 17.92 2.89
N ALA A 189 6.45 16.97 1.98
CA ALA A 189 7.06 17.07 0.66
C ALA A 189 6.49 18.24 -0.16
N ILE A 190 5.19 18.50 -0.10
CA ILE A 190 4.54 19.66 -0.75
C ILE A 190 5.09 20.96 -0.17
N ILE A 191 5.19 21.08 1.16
CA ILE A 191 5.77 22.26 1.83
C ILE A 191 7.20 22.50 1.34
N VAL A 192 8.01 21.43 1.26
CA VAL A 192 9.39 21.53 0.75
C VAL A 192 9.43 22.00 -0.71
N LEU A 193 8.57 21.43 -1.59
CA LEU A 193 8.50 21.88 -2.99
C LEU A 193 8.12 23.37 -3.11
N ILE A 194 7.18 23.84 -2.28
CA ILE A 194 6.80 25.26 -2.23
C ILE A 194 7.97 26.10 -1.75
N ALA A 195 8.64 25.71 -0.66
CA ALA A 195 9.78 26.45 -0.09
C ALA A 195 10.95 26.53 -1.08
N LEU A 196 11.19 25.47 -1.85
CA LEU A 196 12.23 25.43 -2.89
C LEU A 196 11.79 26.10 -4.21
N LYS A 197 10.57 26.65 -4.28
CA LYS A 197 9.99 27.23 -5.51
C LYS A 197 10.08 26.27 -6.70
N SER A 198 9.75 24.99 -6.47
CA SER A 198 9.75 23.98 -7.51
C SER A 198 8.90 24.41 -8.71
N PRO A 199 9.39 24.25 -9.95
CA PRO A 199 8.61 24.58 -11.14
C PRO A 199 7.41 23.64 -11.33
N VAL A 200 7.40 22.51 -10.68
CA VAL A 200 6.31 21.52 -10.69
C VAL A 200 5.86 21.28 -9.26
N LEU A 201 4.60 21.60 -8.99
CA LEU A 201 3.95 21.28 -7.72
C LEU A 201 2.97 20.13 -7.95
N ILE A 202 3.15 19.04 -7.21
CA ILE A 202 2.28 17.89 -7.26
C ILE A 202 1.48 17.81 -5.97
N ILE A 203 0.18 17.71 -6.12
CA ILE A 203 -0.76 17.32 -5.06
C ILE A 203 -1.34 15.98 -5.49
N CYS A 204 -0.93 14.92 -4.81
CA CYS A 204 -1.42 13.58 -5.12
C CYS A 204 -2.93 13.49 -4.93
N GLY A 205 -3.61 12.78 -5.83
CA GLY A 205 -5.04 12.51 -5.69
C GLY A 205 -5.34 11.63 -4.48
N PHE A 206 -6.63 11.54 -4.11
CA PHE A 206 -7.07 10.72 -2.97
C PHE A 206 -6.66 9.25 -3.10
N VAL A 207 -6.72 8.69 -4.31
CA VAL A 207 -6.37 7.29 -4.54
C VAL A 207 -4.94 6.97 -4.09
N PRO A 208 -3.87 7.61 -4.60
CA PRO A 208 -2.52 7.34 -4.12
C PRO A 208 -2.30 7.75 -2.66
N VAL A 209 -2.96 8.83 -2.20
CA VAL A 209 -2.85 9.25 -0.79
C VAL A 209 -3.32 8.17 0.16
N PHE A 210 -4.53 7.63 -0.08
CA PHE A 210 -5.14 6.64 0.78
C PHE A 210 -4.66 5.24 0.46
N PHE A 211 -4.93 4.76 -0.77
CA PHE A 211 -4.74 3.34 -1.09
C PHE A 211 -3.28 2.91 -1.05
N ASP A 212 -2.35 3.71 -1.57
CA ASP A 212 -0.94 3.31 -1.57
C ASP A 212 -0.38 3.24 -0.15
N ASN A 213 -0.60 4.28 0.63
CA ASN A 213 0.00 4.36 1.97
C ASN A 213 -0.68 3.44 2.98
N ALA A 214 -2.00 3.25 2.89
CA ALA A 214 -2.73 2.28 3.69
C ALA A 214 -2.28 0.84 3.38
N THR A 215 -2.11 0.51 2.10
CA THR A 215 -1.61 -0.80 1.67
C THR A 215 -0.20 -1.06 2.21
N ILE A 216 0.72 -0.10 2.05
CA ILE A 216 2.06 -0.19 2.61
C ILE A 216 1.99 -0.36 4.14
N GLY A 217 1.06 0.32 4.82
CA GLY A 217 0.82 0.18 6.25
C GLY A 217 0.50 -1.26 6.66
N VAL A 218 -0.39 -1.93 5.93
CA VAL A 218 -0.74 -3.33 6.19
C VAL A 218 0.49 -4.25 6.06
N PHE A 219 1.23 -4.14 4.96
CA PHE A 219 2.42 -4.97 4.73
C PHE A 219 3.58 -4.64 5.68
N ALA A 220 3.72 -3.38 6.07
CA ALA A 220 4.70 -2.96 7.06
C ALA A 220 4.38 -3.51 8.45
N ASN A 221 3.09 -3.55 8.84
CA ASN A 221 2.65 -4.15 10.09
C ASN A 221 2.99 -5.63 10.15
N GLU A 222 2.79 -6.37 9.06
CA GLU A 222 3.07 -7.81 8.99
C GLU A 222 4.53 -8.13 9.37
N LYS A 223 5.49 -7.34 8.92
CA LYS A 223 6.91 -7.60 9.10
C LYS A 223 7.58 -6.76 10.19
N GLY A 224 7.10 -5.58 10.49
CA GLY A 224 7.79 -4.63 11.35
C GLY A 224 6.94 -3.99 12.46
N GLY A 225 5.65 -4.30 12.52
CA GLY A 225 4.72 -3.79 13.53
C GLY A 225 4.55 -2.27 13.47
N LEU A 226 4.09 -1.68 14.59
CA LEU A 226 3.72 -0.25 14.68
C LEU A 226 4.80 0.70 14.17
N LYS A 227 6.07 0.46 14.50
CA LYS A 227 7.17 1.35 14.07
C LYS A 227 7.30 1.39 12.56
N ALA A 228 7.18 0.24 11.90
CA ALA A 228 7.24 0.17 10.45
C ALA A 228 6.04 0.86 9.81
N VAL A 229 4.84 0.73 10.39
CA VAL A 229 3.61 1.41 9.92
C VAL A 229 3.73 2.93 10.01
N LEU A 230 4.41 3.46 11.01
CA LEU A 230 4.58 4.91 11.14
C LEU A 230 5.68 5.46 10.22
N VAL A 231 6.74 4.69 9.98
CA VAL A 231 7.91 5.20 9.24
C VAL A 231 7.81 4.94 7.74
N LEU A 232 7.42 3.74 7.33
CA LEU A 232 7.52 3.36 5.92
C LEU A 232 6.47 4.04 5.03
N PRO A 233 5.19 4.14 5.42
CA PRO A 233 4.23 4.95 4.65
C PRO A 233 4.60 6.44 4.61
N PHE A 234 5.19 6.99 5.68
CA PHE A 234 5.69 8.37 5.68
C PHE A 234 6.76 8.57 4.59
N ILE A 235 7.74 7.67 4.52
CA ILE A 235 8.76 7.69 3.46
C ILE A 235 8.10 7.51 2.08
N SER A 236 7.11 6.62 1.97
CA SER A 236 6.35 6.43 0.74
C SER A 236 5.69 7.74 0.29
N GLY A 237 5.04 8.46 1.21
CA GLY A 237 4.41 9.75 0.93
C GLY A 237 5.40 10.81 0.41
N LEU A 238 6.60 10.88 1.00
CA LEU A 238 7.67 11.74 0.48
C LEU A 238 8.06 11.35 -0.95
N CYS A 239 8.26 10.04 -1.20
CA CYS A 239 8.64 9.55 -2.52
C CYS A 239 7.56 9.81 -3.58
N GLN A 240 6.28 9.66 -3.22
CA GLN A 240 5.16 9.93 -4.13
C GLN A 240 5.18 11.37 -4.65
N VAL A 241 5.38 12.35 -3.78
CA VAL A 241 5.37 13.77 -4.18
C VAL A 241 6.65 14.16 -4.91
N PHE A 242 7.82 13.86 -4.35
CA PHE A 242 9.10 14.24 -4.97
C PHE A 242 9.33 13.51 -6.30
N GLY A 243 9.09 12.21 -6.34
CA GLY A 243 9.23 11.43 -7.56
C GLY A 243 8.24 11.85 -8.64
N SER A 244 6.98 12.13 -8.26
CA SER A 244 5.97 12.63 -9.19
C SER A 244 6.32 14.02 -9.74
N ALA A 245 6.84 14.92 -8.92
CA ALA A 245 7.29 16.24 -9.40
C ALA A 245 8.43 16.09 -10.40
N LEU A 246 9.37 15.20 -10.15
CA LEU A 246 10.48 14.91 -11.05
C LEU A 246 10.00 14.34 -12.39
N ILE A 247 9.20 13.26 -12.35
CA ILE A 247 8.76 12.57 -13.57
C ILE A 247 7.79 13.43 -14.38
N ALA A 248 6.86 14.14 -13.75
CA ALA A 248 5.91 15.00 -14.45
C ALA A 248 6.62 16.11 -15.26
N GLY A 249 7.71 16.66 -14.72
CA GLY A 249 8.56 17.60 -15.45
C GLY A 249 9.25 16.96 -16.66
N TRP A 250 9.78 15.74 -16.50
CA TRP A 250 10.50 15.04 -17.57
C TRP A 250 9.63 14.60 -18.74
N VAL A 251 8.40 14.16 -18.47
CA VAL A 251 7.47 13.65 -19.48
C VAL A 251 6.47 14.70 -19.97
N GLY A 252 6.57 15.95 -19.50
CA GLY A 252 5.70 17.04 -19.90
C GLY A 252 4.28 16.98 -19.33
N MET A 253 3.99 16.09 -18.39
CA MET A 253 2.67 15.94 -17.77
C MET A 253 2.26 17.14 -16.91
N ALA A 254 3.23 17.92 -16.44
CA ALA A 254 2.98 19.14 -15.68
C ALA A 254 2.13 20.17 -16.46
N ALA A 255 2.23 20.18 -17.80
CA ALA A 255 1.45 21.08 -18.67
C ALA A 255 -0.05 20.73 -18.68
N TYR A 256 -0.43 19.52 -18.27
CA TYR A 256 -1.82 19.05 -18.25
C TYR A 256 -2.47 19.17 -16.86
N GLY A 257 -1.82 19.86 -15.92
CA GLY A 257 -2.39 20.21 -14.63
C GLY A 257 -2.57 19.08 -13.63
N GLY A 258 -1.94 17.94 -13.84
CA GLY A 258 -2.07 16.87 -12.89
C GLY A 258 -1.14 15.68 -13.10
N TYR A 259 -0.87 14.97 -12.00
CA TYR A 259 -0.19 13.69 -11.96
C TYR A 259 -0.67 12.93 -10.72
N LEU A 260 -1.13 11.67 -10.90
CA LEU A 260 -1.80 10.93 -9.83
C LEU A 260 -0.90 10.62 -8.62
N GLY A 261 0.40 10.49 -8.80
CA GLY A 261 1.35 10.24 -7.71
C GLY A 261 1.33 8.81 -7.16
N MET A 262 0.86 7.83 -7.92
CA MET A 262 0.97 6.41 -7.55
C MET A 262 2.45 6.03 -7.39
N TRP A 263 2.75 5.19 -6.41
CA TRP A 263 4.13 4.98 -5.98
C TRP A 263 5.05 4.46 -7.09
N ASP A 264 4.63 3.45 -7.84
CA ASP A 264 5.45 2.89 -8.91
C ASP A 264 5.68 3.89 -10.04
N TRP A 265 4.68 4.74 -10.35
CA TRP A 265 4.82 5.83 -11.32
C TRP A 265 5.76 6.94 -10.83
N ALA A 266 5.81 7.17 -9.54
CA ALA A 266 6.67 8.18 -8.92
C ALA A 266 8.13 7.73 -8.76
N VAL A 267 8.39 6.41 -8.59
CA VAL A 267 9.71 5.90 -8.22
C VAL A 267 10.29 4.96 -9.28
N VAL A 268 9.51 4.00 -9.78
CA VAL A 268 10.02 2.99 -10.73
C VAL A 268 10.07 3.57 -12.15
N TRP A 269 8.98 4.20 -12.58
CA TRP A 269 8.88 4.75 -13.94
C TRP A 269 9.85 5.88 -14.25
N PRO A 270 10.28 6.75 -13.33
CA PRO A 270 11.37 7.69 -13.62
C PRO A 270 12.65 7.01 -14.11
N VAL A 271 13.01 5.87 -13.50
CA VAL A 271 14.18 5.10 -13.91
C VAL A 271 13.98 4.52 -15.32
N PHE A 272 12.81 3.92 -15.57
CA PHE A 272 12.49 3.40 -16.91
C PHE A 272 12.47 4.52 -17.95
N THR A 273 11.90 5.68 -17.61
CA THR A 273 11.85 6.84 -18.50
C THR A 273 13.25 7.33 -18.90
N VAL A 274 14.18 7.41 -17.94
CA VAL A 274 15.57 7.76 -18.22
C VAL A 274 16.20 6.76 -19.18
N VAL A 275 16.08 5.47 -18.89
CA VAL A 275 16.63 4.40 -19.73
C VAL A 275 16.04 4.45 -21.14
N MET A 276 14.73 4.60 -21.27
CA MET A 276 14.07 4.72 -22.59
C MET A 276 14.48 5.98 -23.35
N LYS A 277 14.61 7.11 -22.64
CA LYS A 277 14.97 8.39 -23.25
C LYS A 277 16.38 8.36 -23.85
N TYR A 278 17.34 7.76 -23.18
CA TYR A 278 18.74 7.74 -23.64
C TYR A 278 19.09 6.56 -24.52
N LEU A 279 18.44 5.42 -24.35
CA LEU A 279 18.74 4.18 -25.09
C LEU A 279 17.64 3.77 -26.08
N SER A 280 16.56 4.53 -26.19
CA SER A 280 15.45 4.27 -27.14
C SER A 280 14.95 2.83 -27.05
N TYR A 281 14.80 2.12 -28.18
CA TYR A 281 14.34 0.73 -28.25
C TYR A 281 15.27 -0.26 -27.53
N ILE A 282 16.57 0.00 -27.49
CA ILE A 282 17.52 -0.80 -26.70
C ILE A 282 17.15 -0.70 -25.22
N GLY A 283 16.84 0.50 -24.74
CA GLY A 283 16.40 0.72 -23.36
C GLY A 283 15.13 -0.04 -23.03
N VAL A 284 14.12 -0.02 -23.91
CA VAL A 284 12.89 -0.81 -23.74
C VAL A 284 13.21 -2.29 -23.63
N THR A 285 14.08 -2.82 -24.50
CA THR A 285 14.49 -4.23 -24.49
C THR A 285 15.22 -4.60 -23.19
N LEU A 286 16.14 -3.75 -22.72
CA LEU A 286 16.87 -3.99 -21.48
C LEU A 286 15.93 -4.01 -20.26
N ILE A 287 14.97 -3.07 -20.18
CA ILE A 287 13.97 -3.05 -19.11
C ILE A 287 13.12 -4.32 -19.16
N PHE A 288 12.68 -4.72 -20.36
CA PHE A 288 11.87 -5.94 -20.54
C PHE A 288 12.62 -7.19 -20.07
N ILE A 289 13.87 -7.36 -20.49
CA ILE A 289 14.73 -8.48 -20.05
C ILE A 289 14.96 -8.42 -18.54
N GLY A 290 15.26 -7.24 -18.00
CA GLY A 290 15.44 -7.03 -16.57
C GLY A 290 14.21 -7.42 -15.75
N LEU A 291 13.02 -7.02 -16.21
CA LEU A 291 11.76 -7.42 -15.58
C LEU A 291 11.58 -8.94 -15.60
N LEU A 292 11.78 -9.60 -16.74
CA LEU A 292 11.62 -11.05 -16.83
C LEU A 292 12.69 -11.83 -16.03
N ALA A 293 13.85 -11.23 -15.77
CA ALA A 293 14.87 -11.85 -14.94
C ALA A 293 14.46 -11.94 -13.45
N ILE A 294 13.59 -11.04 -12.97
CA ILE A 294 13.18 -10.98 -11.56
C ILE A 294 12.54 -12.30 -11.08
N PRO A 295 11.47 -12.83 -11.72
CA PRO A 295 10.86 -14.09 -11.29
C PRO A 295 11.82 -15.28 -11.44
N GLN A 296 12.71 -15.25 -12.42
CA GLN A 296 13.74 -16.29 -12.58
C GLN A 296 14.70 -16.29 -11.38
N ILE A 297 15.17 -15.11 -10.96
CA ILE A 297 16.03 -14.97 -9.78
C ILE A 297 15.30 -15.44 -8.51
N GLN A 298 14.02 -15.09 -8.35
CA GLN A 298 13.21 -15.55 -7.21
C GLN A 298 13.10 -17.09 -7.20
N TYR A 299 12.79 -17.69 -8.34
CA TYR A 299 12.72 -19.14 -8.48
C TYR A 299 14.05 -19.82 -8.15
N TYR A 300 15.18 -19.32 -8.67
CA TYR A 300 16.50 -19.91 -8.37
C TYR A 300 16.90 -19.79 -6.90
N LYS A 301 16.46 -18.75 -6.22
CA LYS A 301 16.72 -18.59 -4.78
C LYS A 301 15.91 -19.52 -3.89
N ASP A 302 14.72 -19.92 -4.30
CA ASP A 302 13.83 -20.81 -3.54
C ASP A 302 13.04 -21.78 -4.41
N LYS A 303 13.76 -22.65 -5.15
CA LYS A 303 13.17 -23.58 -6.10
C LYS A 303 12.02 -24.43 -5.55
N LYS A 304 12.13 -24.86 -4.29
CA LYS A 304 11.09 -25.69 -3.66
C LYS A 304 9.89 -24.89 -3.17
N GLY A 305 10.11 -23.66 -2.68
CA GLY A 305 9.06 -22.83 -2.13
C GLY A 305 8.34 -21.94 -3.13
N TYR A 306 8.93 -21.70 -4.29
CA TYR A 306 8.43 -20.70 -5.24
C TYR A 306 7.01 -20.99 -5.72
N PHE A 307 6.74 -22.19 -6.21
CA PHE A 307 5.40 -22.61 -6.62
C PHE A 307 4.56 -23.11 -5.44
N LEU A 308 5.17 -23.81 -4.49
CA LEU A 308 4.48 -24.36 -3.33
C LEU A 308 3.73 -23.29 -2.54
N MET A 309 4.24 -22.06 -2.50
CA MET A 309 3.60 -20.94 -1.82
C MET A 309 2.19 -20.61 -2.36
N THR A 310 1.92 -20.91 -3.61
CA THR A 310 0.62 -20.67 -4.26
C THR A 310 -0.20 -21.95 -4.46
N GLU A 311 0.44 -23.09 -4.54
CA GLU A 311 -0.21 -24.39 -4.72
C GLU A 311 -0.68 -24.99 -3.39
N ASP A 312 0.16 -24.89 -2.35
CA ASP A 312 -0.14 -25.39 -0.99
C ASP A 312 0.60 -24.53 0.05
N TYR A 313 -0.10 -23.54 0.57
CA TYR A 313 0.50 -22.58 1.51
C TYR A 313 0.84 -23.22 2.87
N GLU A 314 0.10 -24.23 3.32
CA GLU A 314 0.40 -24.94 4.57
C GLU A 314 1.72 -25.72 4.44
N ALA A 315 1.88 -26.48 3.36
CA ALA A 315 3.13 -27.18 3.06
C ALA A 315 4.31 -26.18 2.88
N TYR A 316 4.05 -24.98 2.34
CA TYR A 316 5.06 -23.93 2.27
C TYR A 316 5.49 -23.45 3.67
N LYS A 317 4.55 -23.23 4.61
CA LYS A 317 4.86 -22.86 6.00
C LYS A 317 5.72 -23.93 6.69
N GLU A 318 5.36 -25.21 6.53
CA GLU A 318 6.13 -26.35 7.07
C GLU A 318 7.55 -26.40 6.48
N LEU A 319 7.67 -26.23 5.16
CA LEU A 319 8.99 -26.16 4.49
C LEU A 319 9.87 -25.04 5.06
N LYS A 320 9.29 -23.88 5.37
CA LYS A 320 10.03 -22.74 5.95
C LYS A 320 10.40 -22.98 7.41
N ALA A 321 9.50 -23.55 8.20
CA ALA A 321 9.78 -23.92 9.60
C ALA A 321 10.94 -24.93 9.69
N ASN A 322 10.95 -25.96 8.84
CA ASN A 322 12.02 -26.97 8.79
C ASN A 322 13.38 -26.40 8.33
N LYS A 323 13.41 -25.33 7.54
CA LYS A 323 14.67 -24.65 7.16
C LYS A 323 15.22 -23.72 8.26
N ALA A 324 14.36 -23.34 9.21
CA ALA A 324 14.74 -22.41 10.29
C ALA A 324 15.28 -23.14 11.54
N ASN A 325 14.99 -24.43 11.68
CA ASN A 325 15.54 -25.34 12.69
C ASN A 325 16.87 -25.96 12.19
#